data_bf0a861727fe0b143ae9f481cc50fba6
#
_entry.id   bf0a861727fe0b143ae9f481cc50fba6
#
_cell.length_a   1.000
_cell.length_b   1.000
_cell.length_c   1.000
_cell.angle_alpha   90.00
_cell.angle_beta   90.00
_cell.angle_gamma   90.00
#
_symmetry.space_group_name_H-M   'P 1'
#
loop_
_entity.id
_entity.type
_entity.pdbx_description
1 polymer ?
#
loop_
_entity_poly.entity_id
_entity_poly.type
_entity_poly.pdbx_seq_one_letter_code
_entity_poly.pdbx_strand_id
1 'polypeptide(L)'
;MYAIIDIETTGGKFNEEKITEIAIYKFQNNRLSDQIYTLVNSVKEIQPFIQNLTGINKEMLKNAPKFTDISKKIIDITNNCTLVAHNADFDYRVLRNEFTNIGVSFNRKTLCTIELSKELLPEQDSYSLGKLAASLGIKIKKKHRADGDAMATLKLFKMLLEKDKANVIDRLTK
;
A
#
# COMPACT_ATOMS: atom_id res chain seq x y z
N MET A 1 -4.90 -15.31 -3.63
CA MET A 1 -3.58 -14.67 -3.45
C MET A 1 -3.78 -13.18 -3.23
N TYR A 2 -2.93 -12.58 -2.40
CA TYR A 2 -3.03 -11.17 -2.05
C TYR A 2 -1.68 -10.49 -2.25
N ALA A 3 -1.70 -9.22 -2.65
CA ALA A 3 -0.53 -8.35 -2.68
C ALA A 3 -0.82 -7.14 -1.78
N ILE A 4 -0.17 -7.11 -0.63
CA ILE A 4 -0.32 -6.04 0.35
C ILE A 4 0.57 -4.90 -0.10
N ILE A 5 -0.02 -3.73 -0.32
CA ILE A 5 0.67 -2.56 -0.85
C ILE A 5 0.53 -1.37 0.08
N ASP A 6 1.57 -0.55 0.10
CA ASP A 6 1.56 0.80 0.65
C ASP A 6 2.47 1.70 -0.19
N ILE A 7 2.07 2.97 -0.39
CA ILE A 7 2.73 3.92 -1.26
C ILE A 7 2.89 5.26 -0.57
N GLU A 8 4.11 5.80 -0.58
CA GLU A 8 4.35 7.21 -0.29
C GLU A 8 4.41 8.02 -1.58
N THR A 9 3.96 9.27 -1.52
CA THR A 9 3.85 10.13 -2.71
C THR A 9 4.49 11.50 -2.51
N THR A 10 4.59 12.26 -3.58
CA THR A 10 5.02 13.67 -3.54
C THR A 10 4.00 14.58 -2.85
N GLY A 11 2.77 14.10 -2.64
CA GLY A 11 1.62 14.97 -2.39
C GLY A 11 1.26 15.79 -3.63
N GLY A 12 0.31 16.71 -3.48
CA GLY A 12 -0.16 17.56 -4.55
C GLY A 12 -1.66 17.50 -4.78
N LYS A 13 -2.12 17.97 -5.94
CA LYS A 13 -3.52 17.88 -6.32
C LYS A 13 -3.89 16.44 -6.70
N PHE A 14 -5.16 16.13 -6.60
CA PHE A 14 -5.72 14.83 -7.00
C PHE A 14 -5.29 14.42 -8.41
N ASN A 15 -4.79 13.22 -8.55
CA ASN A 15 -4.21 12.64 -9.78
C ASN A 15 -2.89 13.27 -10.28
N GLU A 16 -2.30 14.19 -9.53
CA GLU A 16 -1.00 14.77 -9.88
C GLU A 16 0.14 14.20 -9.01
N GLU A 17 -0.19 13.42 -8.00
CA GLU A 17 0.78 12.80 -7.12
C GLU A 17 1.67 11.83 -7.89
N LYS A 18 2.94 11.74 -7.48
CA LYS A 18 3.91 10.79 -7.99
C LYS A 18 4.42 9.91 -6.87
N ILE A 19 4.66 8.64 -7.14
CA ILE A 19 5.21 7.70 -6.16
C ILE A 19 6.64 8.10 -5.81
N THR A 20 6.93 8.16 -4.51
CA THR A 20 8.27 8.39 -3.96
C THR A 20 8.83 7.16 -3.26
N GLU A 21 7.96 6.29 -2.76
CA GLU A 21 8.32 5.00 -2.16
C GLU A 21 7.18 4.01 -2.38
N ILE A 22 7.50 2.76 -2.58
CA ILE A 22 6.52 1.68 -2.74
C ILE A 22 6.99 0.42 -2.02
N ALA A 23 6.07 -0.23 -1.32
CA ALA A 23 6.26 -1.55 -0.76
C ALA A 23 5.11 -2.47 -1.21
N ILE A 24 5.43 -3.66 -1.70
CA ILE A 24 4.46 -4.70 -2.04
C ILE A 24 4.95 -6.03 -1.47
N TYR A 25 4.08 -6.70 -0.73
CA TYR A 25 4.31 -8.03 -0.16
C TYR A 25 3.31 -9.02 -0.76
N LYS A 26 3.78 -9.97 -1.55
CA LYS A 26 2.93 -11.07 -2.05
C LYS A 26 2.71 -12.10 -0.96
N PHE A 27 1.44 -12.31 -0.63
CA PHE A 27 1.01 -13.19 0.45
C PHE A 27 0.13 -14.31 -0.09
N GLN A 28 0.55 -15.54 0.15
CA GLN A 28 -0.13 -16.75 -0.29
C GLN A 28 0.10 -17.88 0.70
N ASN A 29 -0.92 -18.69 0.97
CA ASN A 29 -0.82 -19.85 1.88
C ASN A 29 -0.18 -19.51 3.22
N ASN A 30 -0.60 -18.39 3.81
CA ASN A 30 -0.10 -17.83 5.07
C ASN A 30 1.40 -17.49 5.09
N ARG A 31 2.05 -17.36 3.93
CA ARG A 31 3.48 -17.05 3.78
C ARG A 31 3.70 -15.88 2.81
N LEU A 32 4.77 -15.14 3.04
CA LEU A 32 5.32 -14.22 2.05
C LEU A 32 6.03 -15.04 0.97
N SER A 33 5.68 -14.83 -0.29
CA SER A 33 6.25 -15.54 -1.43
C SER A 33 7.11 -14.66 -2.32
N ASP A 34 6.89 -13.34 -2.32
CA ASP A 34 7.68 -12.35 -3.07
C ASP A 34 7.50 -10.96 -2.46
N GLN A 35 8.41 -10.04 -2.75
CA GLN A 35 8.33 -8.66 -2.28
C GLN A 35 9.07 -7.69 -3.18
N ILE A 36 8.65 -6.43 -3.14
CA ILE A 36 9.42 -5.28 -3.61
C ILE A 36 9.30 -4.17 -2.56
N TYR A 37 10.41 -3.54 -2.24
CA TYR A 37 10.47 -2.32 -1.45
C TYR A 37 11.56 -1.43 -2.03
N THR A 38 11.18 -0.21 -2.44
CA THR A 38 12.13 0.73 -3.02
C THR A 38 11.61 2.16 -2.97
N LEU A 39 12.55 3.11 -2.88
CA LEU A 39 12.31 4.48 -3.27
C LEU A 39 12.10 4.54 -4.78
N VAL A 40 11.37 5.55 -5.25
CA VAL A 40 11.11 5.77 -6.67
C VAL A 40 11.52 7.18 -7.05
N ASN A 41 12.37 7.31 -8.08
CA ASN A 41 12.81 8.61 -8.57
C ASN A 41 11.65 9.32 -9.26
N SER A 42 11.12 10.34 -8.59
CA SER A 42 10.09 11.23 -9.10
C SER A 42 10.71 12.56 -9.55
N VAL A 43 10.34 13.01 -10.74
CA VAL A 43 10.74 14.36 -11.23
C VAL A 43 9.95 15.48 -10.56
N LYS A 44 8.82 15.15 -9.90
CA LYS A 44 7.97 16.12 -9.20
C LYS A 44 8.56 16.45 -7.83
N GLU A 45 8.46 17.70 -7.42
CA GLU A 45 8.87 18.12 -6.09
C GLU A 45 7.98 17.51 -5.02
N ILE A 46 8.59 17.07 -3.91
CA ILE A 46 7.89 16.57 -2.74
C ILE A 46 7.44 17.79 -1.91
N GLN A 47 6.16 17.85 -1.59
CA GLN A 47 5.63 18.93 -0.76
C GLN A 47 6.33 18.93 0.62
N PRO A 48 6.64 20.12 1.20
CA PRO A 48 7.34 20.21 2.50
C PRO A 48 6.64 19.43 3.62
N PHE A 49 5.31 19.45 3.64
CA PHE A 49 4.53 18.67 4.59
C PHE A 49 4.80 17.15 4.46
N ILE A 50 4.86 16.63 3.24
CA ILE A 50 5.14 15.21 2.97
C ILE A 50 6.59 14.87 3.34
N GLN A 51 7.55 15.75 3.05
CA GLN A 51 8.94 15.55 3.47
C GLN A 51 9.05 15.43 4.99
N ASN A 52 8.35 16.29 5.72
CA ASN A 52 8.32 16.24 7.19
C ASN A 52 7.65 14.98 7.73
N LEU A 53 6.60 14.50 7.06
CA LEU A 53 5.83 13.32 7.46
C LEU A 53 6.61 12.02 7.23
N THR A 54 7.17 11.86 6.02
CA THR A 54 7.80 10.61 5.56
C THR A 54 9.30 10.56 5.79
N GLY A 55 9.93 11.73 5.94
CA GLY A 55 11.38 11.88 5.94
C GLY A 55 12.03 11.69 4.55
N ILE A 56 11.24 11.48 3.49
CA ILE A 56 11.74 11.31 2.13
C ILE A 56 12.00 12.67 1.52
N ASN A 57 13.18 12.86 0.96
CA ASN A 57 13.58 14.09 0.30
C ASN A 57 14.15 13.83 -1.10
N LYS A 58 14.33 14.90 -1.87
CA LYS A 58 14.79 14.83 -3.28
C LYS A 58 16.16 14.14 -3.42
N GLU A 59 17.07 14.37 -2.48
CA GLU A 59 18.41 13.76 -2.54
C GLU A 59 18.35 12.23 -2.41
N MET A 60 17.46 11.72 -1.56
CA MET A 60 17.24 10.27 -1.42
C MET A 60 16.69 9.64 -2.70
N LEU A 61 15.90 10.39 -3.48
CA LEU A 61 15.29 9.88 -4.72
C LEU A 61 16.23 9.93 -5.94
N LYS A 62 17.30 10.71 -5.87
CA LYS A 62 18.19 10.98 -7.00
C LYS A 62 18.75 9.72 -7.67
N ASN A 63 19.14 8.74 -6.86
CA ASN A 63 19.71 7.47 -7.32
C ASN A 63 18.71 6.30 -7.27
N ALA A 64 17.45 6.57 -6.95
CA ALA A 64 16.40 5.55 -6.94
C ALA A 64 15.99 5.19 -8.39
N PRO A 65 15.47 3.99 -8.63
CA PRO A 65 14.94 3.61 -9.93
C PRO A 65 13.74 4.47 -10.29
N LYS A 66 13.52 4.71 -11.59
CA LYS A 66 12.29 5.31 -12.10
C LYS A 66 11.14 4.29 -12.00
N PHE A 67 9.90 4.77 -12.05
CA PHE A 67 8.74 3.87 -12.07
C PHE A 67 8.78 2.88 -13.24
N THR A 68 9.25 3.31 -14.40
CA THR A 68 9.46 2.45 -15.59
C THR A 68 10.34 1.24 -15.29
N ASP A 69 11.38 1.41 -14.48
CA ASP A 69 12.37 0.37 -14.21
C ASP A 69 11.82 -0.74 -13.31
N ILE A 70 10.85 -0.39 -12.45
CA ILE A 70 10.21 -1.31 -11.51
C ILE A 70 8.83 -1.81 -11.97
N SER A 71 8.26 -1.20 -13.01
CA SER A 71 6.89 -1.45 -13.47
C SER A 71 6.64 -2.93 -13.79
N LYS A 72 7.59 -3.58 -14.48
CA LYS A 72 7.49 -5.01 -14.78
C LYS A 72 7.45 -5.86 -13.51
N LYS A 73 8.31 -5.59 -12.53
CA LYS A 73 8.31 -6.32 -11.25
C LYS A 73 6.99 -6.14 -10.49
N ILE A 74 6.39 -4.94 -10.55
CA ILE A 74 5.08 -4.68 -9.93
C ILE A 74 3.99 -5.50 -10.63
N ILE A 75 3.98 -5.56 -11.97
CA ILE A 75 3.03 -6.40 -12.72
C ILE A 75 3.17 -7.86 -12.32
N ASP A 76 4.40 -8.39 -12.30
CA ASP A 76 4.69 -9.80 -12.03
C ASP A 76 4.28 -10.20 -10.59
N ILE A 77 4.66 -9.38 -9.59
CA ILE A 77 4.35 -9.67 -8.18
C ILE A 77 2.85 -9.57 -7.89
N THR A 78 2.12 -8.68 -8.56
CA THR A 78 0.67 -8.49 -8.37
C THR A 78 -0.18 -9.37 -9.28
N ASN A 79 0.44 -10.17 -10.14
CA ASN A 79 -0.29 -11.03 -11.06
C ASN A 79 -1.17 -12.04 -10.31
N ASN A 80 -2.46 -12.11 -10.71
CA ASN A 80 -3.48 -12.94 -10.08
C ASN A 80 -3.67 -12.69 -8.56
N CYS A 81 -3.33 -11.49 -8.09
CA CYS A 81 -3.54 -11.09 -6.70
C CYS A 81 -4.67 -10.06 -6.57
N THR A 82 -5.40 -10.12 -5.45
CA THR A 82 -6.15 -8.98 -4.95
C THR A 82 -5.18 -8.03 -4.25
N LEU A 83 -5.17 -6.75 -4.64
CA LEU A 83 -4.40 -5.72 -3.95
C LEU A 83 -5.09 -5.37 -2.63
N VAL A 84 -4.33 -5.44 -1.55
CA VAL A 84 -4.82 -5.12 -0.21
C VAL A 84 -4.04 -3.92 0.31
N ALA A 85 -4.74 -2.86 0.69
CA ALA A 85 -4.12 -1.67 1.28
C ALA A 85 -4.98 -1.09 2.41
N HIS A 86 -4.37 -0.23 3.20
CA HIS A 86 -5.08 0.52 4.24
C HIS A 86 -5.51 1.89 3.70
N ASN A 87 -6.68 1.99 3.09
CA ASN A 87 -7.21 3.00 2.18
C ASN A 87 -6.89 2.67 0.70
N ALA A 88 -7.32 1.48 0.28
CA ALA A 88 -6.97 0.90 -1.02
C ALA A 88 -7.29 1.79 -2.24
N ASP A 89 -8.32 2.63 -2.15
CA ASP A 89 -8.69 3.54 -3.24
C ASP A 89 -7.57 4.54 -3.55
N PHE A 90 -6.84 5.01 -2.53
CA PHE A 90 -5.71 5.92 -2.71
C PHE A 90 -4.54 5.22 -3.42
N ASP A 91 -4.03 4.13 -2.85
CA ASP A 91 -2.86 3.42 -3.38
C ASP A 91 -3.11 2.90 -4.79
N TYR A 92 -4.29 2.31 -5.01
CA TYR A 92 -4.65 1.78 -6.32
C TYR A 92 -4.80 2.86 -7.38
N ARG A 93 -5.40 4.01 -7.04
CA ARG A 93 -5.54 5.16 -7.95
C ARG A 93 -4.18 5.70 -8.35
N VAL A 94 -3.29 5.95 -7.37
CA VAL A 94 -1.94 6.47 -7.64
C VAL A 94 -1.16 5.49 -8.50
N LEU A 95 -1.19 4.20 -8.18
CA LEU A 95 -0.50 3.16 -8.95
C LEU A 95 -1.02 3.07 -10.39
N ARG A 96 -2.34 3.10 -10.59
CA ARG A 96 -2.95 3.12 -11.94
C ARG A 96 -2.52 4.34 -12.74
N ASN A 97 -2.45 5.51 -12.11
CA ASN A 97 -2.00 6.74 -12.78
C ASN A 97 -0.54 6.61 -13.24
N GLU A 98 0.34 6.04 -12.43
CA GLU A 98 1.72 5.81 -12.85
C GLU A 98 1.81 4.85 -14.05
N PHE A 99 1.03 3.76 -14.05
CA PHE A 99 0.96 2.85 -15.19
C PHE A 99 0.38 3.52 -16.42
N THR A 100 -0.69 4.31 -16.28
CA THR A 100 -1.27 5.09 -17.40
C THR A 100 -0.27 6.05 -18.01
N ASN A 101 0.54 6.72 -17.18
CA ASN A 101 1.57 7.66 -17.64
C ASN A 101 2.66 6.98 -18.48
N ILE A 102 2.87 5.68 -18.34
CA ILE A 102 3.80 4.90 -19.17
C ILE A 102 3.11 4.08 -20.26
N GLY A 103 1.82 4.34 -20.53
CA GLY A 103 1.04 3.69 -21.57
C GLY A 103 0.65 2.24 -21.28
N VAL A 104 0.66 1.81 -20.02
CA VAL A 104 0.34 0.44 -19.59
C VAL A 104 -1.01 0.40 -18.87
N SER A 105 -1.88 -0.52 -19.27
CA SER A 105 -3.12 -0.80 -18.54
C SER A 105 -2.82 -1.65 -17.31
N PHE A 106 -3.29 -1.21 -16.14
CA PHE A 106 -3.12 -1.92 -14.88
C PHE A 106 -4.46 -2.08 -14.17
N ASN A 107 -4.98 -3.29 -14.17
CA ASN A 107 -6.25 -3.63 -13.52
C ASN A 107 -6.04 -4.80 -12.55
N ARG A 108 -6.45 -4.59 -11.30
CA ARG A 108 -6.42 -5.59 -10.22
C ARG A 108 -7.67 -5.44 -9.38
N LYS A 109 -8.13 -6.52 -8.80
CA LYS A 109 -9.10 -6.47 -7.70
C LYS A 109 -8.47 -5.78 -6.50
N THR A 110 -9.28 -5.07 -5.73
CA THR A 110 -8.82 -4.35 -4.53
C THR A 110 -9.61 -4.74 -3.30
N LEU A 111 -8.98 -4.65 -2.14
CA LEU A 111 -9.61 -4.85 -0.85
C LEU A 111 -9.05 -3.83 0.15
N CYS A 112 -9.95 -3.05 0.76
CA CYS A 112 -9.59 -2.03 1.73
C CYS A 112 -9.64 -2.60 3.16
N THR A 113 -8.51 -2.59 3.87
CA THR A 113 -8.47 -3.07 5.26
C THR A 113 -9.21 -2.14 6.23
N ILE A 114 -9.47 -0.87 5.90
CA ILE A 114 -10.34 0.01 6.70
C ILE A 114 -11.78 -0.50 6.64
N GLU A 115 -12.31 -0.76 5.45
CA GLU A 115 -13.68 -1.27 5.27
C GLU A 115 -13.83 -2.62 5.94
N LEU A 116 -12.87 -3.51 5.70
CA LEU A 116 -12.84 -4.85 6.31
C LEU A 116 -12.75 -4.80 7.85
N SER A 117 -11.93 -3.89 8.40
CA SER A 117 -11.81 -3.74 9.86
C SER A 117 -13.08 -3.21 10.49
N LYS A 118 -13.80 -2.29 9.84
CA LYS A 118 -15.09 -1.79 10.34
C LYS A 118 -16.12 -2.90 10.51
N GLU A 119 -16.11 -3.89 9.64
CA GLU A 119 -17.04 -5.02 9.72
C GLU A 119 -16.60 -6.11 10.69
N LEU A 120 -15.30 -6.46 10.69
CA LEU A 120 -14.79 -7.56 11.50
C LEU A 120 -14.33 -7.15 12.90
N LEU A 121 -14.15 -5.86 13.14
CA LEU A 121 -13.69 -5.26 14.40
C LEU A 121 -14.48 -3.98 14.72
N PRO A 122 -15.83 -4.04 14.83
CA PRO A 122 -16.68 -2.84 14.94
C PRO A 122 -16.44 -2.02 16.22
N GLU A 123 -15.84 -2.61 17.24
CA GLU A 123 -15.62 -2.00 18.58
C GLU A 123 -14.35 -1.11 18.64
N GLN A 124 -13.72 -0.79 17.50
CA GLN A 124 -12.50 0.01 17.51
C GLN A 124 -12.82 1.52 17.49
N ASP A 125 -12.16 2.28 18.37
CA ASP A 125 -12.32 3.74 18.45
C ASP A 125 -11.82 4.48 17.20
N SER A 126 -10.89 3.87 16.46
CA SER A 126 -10.29 4.46 15.27
C SER A 126 -9.80 3.41 14.30
N TYR A 127 -10.04 3.65 13.02
CA TYR A 127 -9.58 2.82 11.91
C TYR A 127 -8.39 3.41 11.15
N SER A 128 -7.72 4.46 11.66
CA SER A 128 -6.43 4.86 11.11
C SER A 128 -5.36 3.80 11.43
N LEU A 129 -4.47 3.48 10.48
CA LEU A 129 -3.51 2.38 10.63
C LEU A 129 -2.74 2.45 11.96
N GLY A 130 -2.23 3.62 12.30
CA GLY A 130 -1.43 3.79 13.52
C GLY A 130 -2.19 3.49 14.81
N LYS A 131 -3.44 3.99 14.93
CA LYS A 131 -4.29 3.77 16.13
C LYS A 131 -4.83 2.34 16.17
N LEU A 132 -5.32 1.83 15.04
CA LEU A 132 -5.82 0.47 14.93
C LEU A 132 -4.71 -0.56 15.20
N ALA A 133 -3.53 -0.38 14.63
CA ALA A 133 -2.38 -1.24 14.90
C ALA A 133 -2.02 -1.23 16.39
N ALA A 134 -1.99 -0.05 17.03
CA ALA A 134 -1.69 0.07 18.45
C ALA A 134 -2.72 -0.66 19.34
N SER A 135 -4.02 -0.52 19.07
CA SER A 135 -5.08 -1.20 19.82
C SER A 135 -5.02 -2.74 19.70
N LEU A 136 -4.51 -3.23 18.56
CA LEU A 136 -4.35 -4.66 18.29
C LEU A 136 -2.95 -5.22 18.64
N GLY A 137 -2.08 -4.41 19.26
CA GLY A 137 -0.72 -4.82 19.62
C GLY A 137 0.24 -4.99 18.44
N ILE A 138 -0.10 -4.45 17.27
CA ILE A 138 0.74 -4.48 16.08
C ILE A 138 1.75 -3.33 16.14
N LYS A 139 3.04 -3.65 16.26
CA LYS A 139 4.11 -2.64 16.25
C LYS A 139 4.46 -2.23 14.83
N ILE A 140 4.39 -0.92 14.54
CA ILE A 140 4.86 -0.31 13.29
C ILE A 140 6.30 0.15 13.51
N LYS A 141 7.27 -0.42 12.77
CA LYS A 141 8.69 -0.11 12.96
C LYS A 141 9.10 1.27 12.43
N LYS A 142 8.49 1.71 11.34
CA LYS A 142 8.76 2.98 10.68
C LYS A 142 7.44 3.51 10.15
N LYS A 143 6.77 4.35 10.92
CA LYS A 143 5.54 5.03 10.48
C LYS A 143 5.84 5.98 9.32
N HIS A 144 4.88 6.10 8.39
CA HIS A 144 5.00 6.94 7.20
C HIS A 144 6.22 6.56 6.35
N ARG A 145 6.48 5.28 6.26
CA ARG A 145 7.39 4.65 5.32
C ARG A 145 6.70 3.40 4.78
N ALA A 146 6.66 3.28 3.47
CA ALA A 146 5.88 2.25 2.79
C ALA A 146 6.15 0.83 3.31
N ASP A 147 7.40 0.49 3.60
CA ASP A 147 7.77 -0.81 4.19
C ASP A 147 7.12 -1.07 5.56
N GLY A 148 7.18 -0.07 6.44
CA GLY A 148 6.63 -0.15 7.79
C GLY A 148 5.10 -0.28 7.82
N ASP A 149 4.43 0.52 7.00
CA ASP A 149 2.98 0.60 6.95
C ASP A 149 2.39 -0.60 6.17
N ALA A 150 3.01 -1.04 5.06
CA ALA A 150 2.63 -2.28 4.38
C ALA A 150 2.80 -3.52 5.27
N MET A 151 3.88 -3.62 6.05
CA MET A 151 4.08 -4.72 6.98
C MET A 151 3.06 -4.72 8.12
N ALA A 152 2.67 -3.54 8.63
CA ALA A 152 1.60 -3.42 9.62
C ALA A 152 0.25 -3.82 9.02
N THR A 153 -0.04 -3.37 7.80
CA THR A 153 -1.23 -3.75 7.03
C THR A 153 -1.29 -5.26 6.78
N LEU A 154 -0.17 -5.90 6.46
CA LEU A 154 -0.10 -7.37 6.34
C LEU A 154 -0.48 -8.08 7.64
N LYS A 155 0.07 -7.63 8.78
CA LYS A 155 -0.25 -8.23 10.08
C LYS A 155 -1.72 -8.05 10.43
N LEU A 156 -2.26 -6.85 10.22
CA LEU A 156 -3.68 -6.56 10.38
C LEU A 156 -4.52 -7.48 9.49
N PHE A 157 -4.17 -7.58 8.20
CA PHE A 157 -4.90 -8.41 7.26
C PHE A 157 -4.91 -9.89 7.64
N LYS A 158 -3.81 -10.43 8.15
CA LYS A 158 -3.77 -11.81 8.69
C LYS A 158 -4.75 -12.01 9.83
N MET A 159 -4.83 -11.08 10.76
CA MET A 159 -5.82 -11.13 11.87
C MET A 159 -7.25 -11.07 11.35
N LEU A 160 -7.51 -10.23 10.33
CA LEU A 160 -8.83 -10.12 9.71
C LEU A 160 -9.21 -11.40 8.94
N LEU A 161 -8.26 -12.05 8.24
CA LEU A 161 -8.47 -13.34 7.58
C LEU A 161 -8.91 -14.43 8.58
N GLU A 162 -8.29 -14.47 9.77
CA GLU A 162 -8.65 -15.44 10.83
C GLU A 162 -10.05 -15.19 11.41
N LYS A 163 -10.49 -13.92 11.42
CA LYS A 163 -11.81 -13.51 11.92
C LYS A 163 -12.94 -13.64 10.90
N ASP A 164 -12.62 -13.69 9.62
CA ASP A 164 -13.63 -13.74 8.56
C ASP A 164 -14.30 -15.12 8.48
N LYS A 165 -15.43 -15.24 9.17
CA LYS A 165 -16.31 -16.44 9.16
C LYS A 165 -17.51 -16.29 8.23
N ALA A 166 -17.77 -15.07 7.72
CA ALA A 166 -18.96 -14.70 6.95
C ALA A 166 -18.66 -14.31 5.50
N ASN A 167 -17.47 -14.63 4.97
CA ASN A 167 -17.02 -14.27 3.62
C ASN A 167 -17.08 -12.76 3.34
N VAL A 168 -16.80 -11.95 4.34
CA VAL A 168 -16.78 -10.49 4.24
C VAL A 168 -15.70 -10.03 3.26
N ILE A 169 -14.57 -10.72 3.23
CA ILE A 169 -13.46 -10.46 2.30
C ILE A 169 -13.93 -10.57 0.85
N ASP A 170 -14.63 -11.64 0.49
CA ASP A 170 -15.14 -11.82 -0.88
C ASP A 170 -16.15 -10.75 -1.25
N ARG A 171 -17.03 -10.36 -0.32
CA ARG A 171 -18.05 -9.32 -0.52
C ARG A 171 -17.46 -7.93 -0.68
N LEU A 172 -16.39 -7.60 0.04
CA LEU A 172 -15.72 -6.30 -0.01
C LEU A 172 -14.63 -6.20 -1.10
N THR A 173 -14.29 -7.31 -1.76
CA THR A 173 -13.33 -7.32 -2.88
C THR A 173 -13.99 -6.70 -4.12
N LYS A 174 -13.39 -5.62 -4.62
CA LYS A 174 -13.89 -4.83 -5.78
C LYS A 174 -13.12 -5.14 -7.05
#